data_0a9657fbec7a4f59838a6ed8ee7ca1c5
#
_entry.id   0a9657fbec7a4f59838a6ed8ee7ca1c5
#
_cell.length_a   1.000
_cell.length_b   1.000
_cell.length_c   1.000
_cell.angle_alpha   90.00
_cell.angle_beta   90.00
_cell.angle_gamma   90.00
#
_symmetry.space_group_name_H-M   'P 1'
#
loop_
_entity.id
_entity.type
_entity.pdbx_description
1 polymer ?
#
loop_
_entity_poly.entity_id
_entity_poly.type
_entity_poly.pdbx_seq_one_letter_code
_entity_poly.pdbx_strand_id
1 'polypeptide(L)'
;MAEKNILGTAPDDSVAAKWQVVRDMDAHLIDTALVEAAYANPALLVLFPLVSHGSLQFSRCTRFPWSHDLPSIFPHGERHFRVRRLYEPNGSGREHIGGAVTADEAVELVASHLPPGCGPALDGTPDDLKSLS
;
A
#
# COMPACT_ATOMS: atom_id res chain seq x y z
N MET A 1 -18.87 8.18 -21.42
CA MET A 1 -18.44 8.16 -21.42
C MET A 1 -17.47 7.99 -21.17
N ALA A 2 -17.17 7.85 -20.93
CA ALA A 2 -16.39 7.66 -20.63
C ALA A 2 -15.30 7.64 -20.84
N GLU A 3 -14.76 7.74 -20.94
CA GLU A 3 -13.76 7.66 -21.12
C GLU A 3 -12.91 7.77 -20.29
N LYS A 4 -12.64 7.18 -19.76
CA LYS A 4 -11.94 7.21 -18.90
C LYS A 4 -10.76 6.88 -19.09
N ASN A 5 -10.11 6.72 -19.03
CA ASN A 5 -9.05 6.50 -19.09
C ASN A 5 -8.21 6.20 -19.70
N ILE A 6 -8.13 6.40 -19.94
CA ILE A 6 -7.39 6.19 -20.87
C ILE A 6 -6.02 6.24 -20.75
N LEU A 7 -5.45 6.91 -20.00
CA LEU A 7 -4.06 7.04 -19.88
C LEU A 7 -3.41 5.93 -19.15
N GLY A 8 -3.99 4.92 -18.81
CA GLY A 8 -3.38 3.74 -18.25
C GLY A 8 -2.63 3.89 -16.94
N THR A 9 -2.32 5.10 -16.55
CA THR A 9 -1.63 5.31 -15.28
C THR A 9 -2.59 5.64 -14.15
N ALA A 10 -3.86 5.84 -14.47
CA ALA A 10 -4.85 6.11 -13.45
C ALA A 10 -5.20 4.82 -12.71
N PRO A 11 -5.42 4.87 -11.41
CA PRO A 11 -5.84 3.68 -10.69
C PRO A 11 -7.24 3.25 -11.13
N ASP A 12 -7.50 1.95 -10.98
CA ASP A 12 -8.83 1.41 -11.20
C ASP A 12 -9.84 2.13 -10.30
N ASP A 13 -11.11 2.13 -10.69
CA ASP A 13 -12.16 2.80 -9.92
C ASP A 13 -12.24 2.28 -8.49
N SER A 14 -12.10 0.97 -8.29
CA SER A 14 -12.12 0.39 -6.94
C SER A 14 -10.96 0.90 -6.11
N VAL A 15 -9.79 1.03 -6.73
CA VAL A 15 -8.61 1.53 -6.06
C VAL A 15 -8.79 3.00 -5.73
N ALA A 16 -9.27 3.79 -6.68
CA ALA A 16 -9.47 5.21 -6.47
C ALA A 16 -10.48 5.47 -5.34
N ALA A 17 -11.56 4.69 -5.33
CA ALA A 17 -12.58 4.82 -4.29
C ALA A 17 -12.01 4.49 -2.92
N LYS A 18 -11.17 3.45 -2.84
CA LYS A 18 -10.57 3.08 -1.58
C LYS A 18 -9.61 4.13 -1.07
N TRP A 19 -8.82 4.72 -1.96
CA TRP A 19 -7.93 5.82 -1.57
C TRP A 19 -8.73 6.98 -0.99
N GLN A 20 -9.90 7.27 -1.57
CA GLN A 20 -10.71 8.36 -1.03
C GLN A 20 -11.18 8.03 0.39
N VAL A 21 -11.58 6.77 0.63
CA VAL A 21 -11.98 6.35 1.96
C VAL A 21 -10.83 6.52 2.95
N VAL A 22 -9.63 6.09 2.56
CA VAL A 22 -8.47 6.16 3.44
C VAL A 22 -8.06 7.61 3.69
N ARG A 23 -8.12 8.46 2.67
CA ARG A 23 -7.78 9.86 2.83
C ARG A 23 -8.76 10.61 3.72
N ASP A 24 -10.01 10.14 3.77
CA ASP A 24 -11.03 10.76 4.60
C ASP A 24 -11.04 10.23 6.03
N MET A 25 -10.19 9.26 6.34
CA MET A 25 -10.17 8.68 7.68
C MET A 25 -9.68 9.68 8.71
N ASP A 26 -10.19 9.52 9.92
CA ASP A 26 -9.82 10.36 11.05
C ASP A 26 -8.34 10.16 11.39
N ALA A 27 -7.67 11.22 11.81
CA ALA A 27 -6.27 11.17 12.20
C ALA A 27 -6.02 10.21 13.37
N HIS A 28 -7.05 9.85 14.11
CA HIS A 28 -6.94 8.84 15.16
C HIS A 28 -6.70 7.46 14.59
N LEU A 29 -7.15 7.22 13.37
CA LEU A 29 -7.11 5.89 12.77
C LEU A 29 -5.85 5.68 11.95
N ILE A 30 -5.33 6.74 11.35
CA ILE A 30 -4.15 6.65 10.52
C ILE A 30 -3.53 8.04 10.41
N ASP A 31 -2.20 8.08 10.38
CA ASP A 31 -1.48 9.34 10.22
C ASP A 31 -1.80 9.94 8.86
N THR A 32 -2.37 11.14 8.84
CA THR A 32 -2.81 11.75 7.60
C THR A 32 -1.64 12.14 6.70
N ALA A 33 -0.51 12.55 7.28
CA ALA A 33 0.66 12.86 6.48
C ALA A 33 1.18 11.62 5.77
N LEU A 34 1.10 10.48 6.43
CA LEU A 34 1.50 9.22 5.83
C LEU A 34 0.61 8.86 4.64
N VAL A 35 -0.70 9.02 4.82
CA VAL A 35 -1.64 8.73 3.75
C VAL A 35 -1.40 9.62 2.54
N GLU A 36 -1.20 10.91 2.78
CA GLU A 36 -0.99 11.84 1.67
C GLU A 36 0.32 11.59 0.96
N ALA A 37 1.37 11.23 1.69
CA ALA A 37 2.64 10.91 1.07
C ALA A 37 2.52 9.67 0.19
N ALA A 38 1.80 8.66 0.66
CA ALA A 38 1.60 7.44 -0.12
C ALA A 38 0.75 7.72 -1.34
N TYR A 39 -0.32 8.49 -1.18
CA TYR A 39 -1.20 8.82 -2.29
C TYR A 39 -0.46 9.61 -3.37
N ALA A 40 0.52 10.40 -2.98
CA ALA A 40 1.30 11.19 -3.93
C ALA A 40 2.37 10.37 -4.66
N ASN A 41 2.62 9.15 -4.23
CA ASN A 41 3.66 8.31 -4.84
C ASN A 41 3.05 7.50 -5.98
N PRO A 42 3.53 7.66 -7.22
CA PRO A 42 2.91 6.99 -8.36
C PRO A 42 2.99 5.47 -8.30
N ALA A 43 3.97 4.90 -7.61
CA ALA A 43 4.06 3.45 -7.48
C ALA A 43 3.03 2.91 -6.49
N LEU A 44 2.67 3.69 -5.48
CA LEU A 44 1.73 3.25 -4.46
C LEU A 44 0.29 3.63 -4.78
N LEU A 45 0.12 4.72 -5.51
CA LEU A 45 -1.21 5.21 -5.86
C LEU A 45 -2.05 4.16 -6.60
N VAL A 46 -1.43 3.29 -7.35
CA VAL A 46 -2.13 2.28 -8.15
C VAL A 46 -2.38 1.00 -7.36
N LEU A 47 -1.96 0.94 -6.10
CA LEU A 47 -2.18 -0.22 -5.25
C LEU A 47 -3.40 0.03 -4.37
N PHE A 48 -3.98 -1.06 -3.84
CA PHE A 48 -5.17 -0.98 -3.02
C PHE A 48 -4.76 -0.77 -1.56
N PRO A 49 -5.09 0.39 -0.96
CA PRO A 49 -4.63 0.68 0.40
C PRO A 49 -5.53 0.06 1.45
N LEU A 50 -4.91 -0.37 2.54
CA LEU A 50 -5.63 -0.94 3.68
C LEU A 50 -5.09 -0.29 4.94
N VAL A 51 -5.98 -0.05 5.91
CA VAL A 51 -5.59 0.53 7.19
C VAL A 51 -5.99 -0.45 8.28
N SER A 52 -5.04 -0.76 9.16
CA SER A 52 -5.30 -1.66 10.27
C SER A 52 -4.42 -1.26 11.45
N HIS A 53 -5.06 -0.93 12.57
CA HIS A 53 -4.35 -0.58 13.81
C HIS A 53 -3.29 0.50 13.60
N GLY A 54 -3.62 1.49 12.80
CA GLY A 54 -2.71 2.60 12.54
C GLY A 54 -1.64 2.32 11.49
N SER A 55 -1.60 1.11 10.94
CA SER A 55 -0.65 0.79 9.88
C SER A 55 -1.27 1.02 8.52
N LEU A 56 -0.44 1.39 7.56
CA LEU A 56 -0.85 1.53 6.18
C LEU A 56 -0.26 0.38 5.38
N GLN A 57 -1.13 -0.40 4.78
CA GLN A 57 -0.76 -1.59 4.05
C GLN A 57 -1.21 -1.47 2.60
N PHE A 58 -0.64 -2.28 1.73
CA PHE A 58 -0.95 -2.22 0.31
C PHE A 58 -1.22 -3.62 -0.20
N SER A 59 -2.20 -3.72 -1.09
CA SER A 59 -2.58 -4.99 -1.69
C SER A 59 -2.49 -4.88 -3.20
N ARG A 60 -2.13 -5.99 -3.84
CA ARG A 60 -2.11 -6.08 -5.29
C ARG A 60 -3.45 -6.51 -5.86
N CYS A 61 -4.46 -6.67 -5.01
CA CYS A 61 -5.82 -6.99 -5.45
C CYS A 61 -6.81 -6.26 -4.56
N THR A 62 -8.05 -6.14 -5.05
CA THR A 62 -9.04 -5.28 -4.42
C THR A 62 -10.01 -6.02 -3.51
N ARG A 63 -9.93 -7.34 -3.42
CA ARG A 63 -10.89 -8.14 -2.66
C ARG A 63 -10.22 -8.99 -1.61
N PHE A 64 -10.97 -9.18 -0.52
CA PHE A 64 -10.53 -10.03 0.57
C PHE A 64 -10.23 -11.45 0.05
N PRO A 65 -9.21 -12.13 0.54
CA PRO A 65 -8.37 -11.74 1.67
C PRO A 65 -7.16 -10.87 1.33
N TRP A 66 -7.16 -10.20 0.22
CA TRP A 66 -6.12 -9.29 -0.27
C TRP A 66 -4.78 -9.98 -0.37
N SER A 67 -3.84 -9.36 -1.07
CA SER A 67 -2.47 -9.83 -1.04
C SER A 67 -1.78 -9.17 0.14
N HIS A 68 -0.84 -9.88 0.77
CA HIS A 68 -0.12 -9.32 1.91
C HIS A 68 1.38 -9.47 1.68
N ASP A 69 1.77 -9.47 0.42
CA ASP A 69 3.16 -9.69 0.04
C ASP A 69 3.95 -8.41 -0.19
N LEU A 70 3.32 -7.27 0.07
CA LEU A 70 3.99 -5.98 -0.09
C LEU A 70 4.38 -5.44 1.28
N PRO A 71 5.41 -4.56 1.33
CA PRO A 71 5.77 -3.94 2.59
C PRO A 71 4.64 -3.09 3.15
N SER A 72 4.58 -3.00 4.46
CA SER A 72 3.58 -2.20 5.18
C SER A 72 4.29 -1.21 6.07
N ILE A 73 3.60 -0.11 6.38
CA ILE A 73 4.16 0.96 7.21
C ILE A 73 3.43 0.97 8.53
N PHE A 74 4.19 0.84 9.63
CA PHE A 74 3.65 0.82 10.98
C PHE A 74 4.12 2.04 11.75
N PRO A 75 3.29 2.62 12.61
CA PRO A 75 3.77 3.66 13.51
C PRO A 75 4.76 3.08 14.50
N HIS A 76 5.78 3.85 14.84
CA HIS A 76 6.80 3.40 15.77
C HIS A 76 7.22 4.58 16.64
N GLY A 77 6.63 4.68 17.84
CA GLY A 77 6.86 5.82 18.68
C GLY A 77 6.25 7.07 18.09
N GLU A 78 6.67 8.22 18.58
CA GLU A 78 6.18 9.50 18.10
C GLU A 78 6.88 9.88 16.81
N ARG A 79 6.10 10.08 15.76
CA ARG A 79 6.62 10.65 14.51
C ARG A 79 7.62 9.77 13.79
N HIS A 80 7.70 8.50 14.14
CA HIS A 80 8.57 7.56 13.46
C HIS A 80 7.75 6.45 12.86
N PHE A 81 8.32 5.79 11.86
CA PHE A 81 7.65 4.71 11.16
C PHE A 81 8.59 3.54 10.99
N ARG A 82 8.02 2.36 10.90
CA ARG A 82 8.76 1.14 10.62
C ARG A 82 8.13 0.46 9.42
N VAL A 83 8.95 0.07 8.46
CA VAL A 83 8.48 -0.61 7.26
C VAL A 83 8.84 -2.08 7.38
N ARG A 84 7.85 -2.96 7.20
CA ARG A 84 8.01 -4.39 7.38
C ARG A 84 7.21 -5.16 6.36
N ARG A 85 7.66 -6.39 6.06
CA ARG A 85 6.85 -7.35 5.32
C ARG A 85 6.13 -8.23 6.30
N LEU A 86 4.85 -8.50 6.04
CA LEU A 86 4.04 -9.30 6.96
C LEU A 86 4.24 -10.79 6.78
N TYR A 87 4.60 -11.22 5.58
CA TYR A 87 4.71 -12.64 5.28
C TYR A 87 6.13 -13.04 4.91
N GLU A 88 7.02 -12.91 5.88
CA GLU A 88 8.35 -13.48 5.74
C GLU A 88 8.44 -14.67 6.67
N PRO A 89 9.26 -15.67 6.34
CA PRO A 89 9.44 -16.79 7.23
C PRO A 89 9.93 -16.33 8.60
N ASN A 90 9.40 -16.95 9.63
CA ASN A 90 9.79 -16.64 10.97
C ASN A 90 11.29 -16.76 11.12
N GLY A 91 11.91 -15.77 11.73
CA GLY A 91 13.32 -15.82 12.02
C GLY A 91 14.21 -15.53 10.84
N SER A 92 13.63 -15.18 9.69
CA SER A 92 14.45 -14.85 8.54
C SER A 92 15.15 -13.50 8.69
N GLY A 93 14.59 -12.61 9.49
CA GLY A 93 15.12 -11.26 9.63
C GLY A 93 14.74 -10.35 8.49
N ARG A 94 14.05 -10.86 7.47
CA ARG A 94 13.72 -10.05 6.30
C ARG A 94 12.38 -9.35 6.41
N GLU A 95 11.61 -9.66 7.45
CA GLU A 95 10.34 -8.97 7.65
C GLU A 95 10.57 -7.50 7.98
N HIS A 96 11.71 -7.15 8.57
CA HIS A 96 12.01 -5.76 8.89
C HIS A 96 12.80 -5.14 7.73
N ILE A 97 12.21 -4.13 7.10
CA ILE A 97 12.85 -3.45 5.97
C ILE A 97 13.63 -2.23 6.43
N GLY A 98 13.04 -1.41 7.30
CA GLY A 98 13.77 -0.26 7.80
C GLY A 98 12.88 0.64 8.63
N GLY A 99 13.52 1.64 9.23
CA GLY A 99 12.83 2.69 9.96
C GLY A 99 12.88 3.99 9.18
N ALA A 100 11.97 4.89 9.49
CA ALA A 100 11.91 6.18 8.85
C ALA A 100 11.48 7.23 9.86
N VAL A 101 12.00 8.45 9.71
CA VAL A 101 11.62 9.54 10.60
C VAL A 101 10.57 10.44 9.99
N THR A 102 10.28 10.29 8.70
CA THR A 102 9.23 11.06 8.05
C THR A 102 8.33 10.14 7.25
N ALA A 103 7.13 10.64 6.96
CA ALA A 103 6.20 9.90 6.11
C ALA A 103 6.79 9.67 4.72
N ASP A 104 7.46 10.68 4.17
CA ASP A 104 8.06 10.56 2.85
C ASP A 104 9.11 9.47 2.82
N GLU A 105 9.94 9.37 3.86
CA GLU A 105 10.95 8.32 3.93
C GLU A 105 10.32 6.94 4.01
N ALA A 106 9.25 6.82 4.80
CA ALA A 106 8.57 5.53 4.93
C ALA A 106 7.98 5.10 3.59
N VAL A 107 7.36 6.03 2.88
CA VAL A 107 6.77 5.75 1.57
C VAL A 107 7.86 5.34 0.57
N GLU A 108 9.00 6.03 0.59
CA GLU A 108 10.10 5.68 -0.30
C GLU A 108 10.65 4.30 -0.01
N LEU A 109 10.69 3.90 1.26
CA LEU A 109 11.13 2.56 1.61
C LEU A 109 10.20 1.51 1.01
N VAL A 110 8.89 1.74 1.09
CA VAL A 110 7.95 0.80 0.49
C VAL A 110 8.14 0.75 -1.02
N ALA A 111 8.18 1.91 -1.66
CA ALA A 111 8.27 1.97 -3.12
C ALA A 111 9.53 1.29 -3.63
N SER A 112 10.63 1.47 -2.93
CA SER A 112 11.91 0.89 -3.37
C SER A 112 12.02 -0.61 -3.11
N HIS A 113 11.10 -1.17 -2.34
CA HIS A 113 11.10 -2.60 -2.02
C HIS A 113 9.91 -3.34 -2.61
N LEU A 114 9.23 -2.74 -3.57
CA LEU A 114 8.16 -3.45 -4.27
C LEU A 114 8.76 -4.53 -5.16
N PRO A 115 8.08 -5.68 -5.29
CA PRO A 115 8.61 -6.73 -6.16
C PRO A 115 8.61 -6.31 -7.62
N PRO A 116 9.50 -6.89 -8.42
CA PRO A 116 9.54 -6.58 -9.85
C PRO A 116 8.19 -6.87 -10.50
N GLY A 117 7.78 -6.00 -11.39
CA GLY A 117 6.51 -6.19 -12.08
C GLY A 117 5.30 -5.87 -11.25
N CYS A 118 5.49 -5.28 -10.07
CA CYS A 118 4.36 -4.86 -9.25
C CYS A 118 3.68 -3.70 -9.94
N GLY A 119 2.55 -3.95 -10.53
CA GLY A 119 1.80 -2.94 -11.25
C GLY A 119 0.52 -2.59 -10.52
N PRO A 120 -0.43 -2.00 -11.24
CA PRO A 120 -1.71 -1.63 -10.62
C PRO A 120 -2.40 -2.82 -9.98
N ALA A 121 -3.16 -2.55 -8.93
CA ALA A 121 -3.90 -3.61 -8.26
C ALA A 121 -4.91 -4.22 -9.21
N LEU A 122 -5.03 -5.54 -9.15
CA LEU A 122 -6.00 -6.28 -9.93
C LEU A 122 -7.35 -6.21 -9.23
N ASP A 123 -8.41 -5.94 -9.98
CA ASP A 123 -9.74 -5.96 -9.40
C ASP A 123 -10.18 -7.43 -9.25
N GLY A 124 -9.93 -7.97 -8.08
CA GLY A 124 -10.22 -9.37 -7.81
C GLY A 124 -9.63 -9.83 -6.50
N THR A 125 -9.42 -11.12 -6.38
CA THR A 125 -8.90 -11.76 -5.17
C THR A 125 -7.44 -12.17 -5.37
N PRO A 126 -6.76 -12.59 -4.29
CA PRO A 126 -5.40 -13.11 -4.46
C PRO A 126 -5.32 -14.31 -5.41
N ASP A 127 -6.38 -15.11 -5.49
CA ASP A 127 -6.38 -16.22 -6.45
C ASP A 127 -6.32 -15.73 -7.88
N ASP A 128 -6.97 -14.59 -8.15
CA ASP A 128 -6.91 -14.01 -9.48
C ASP A 128 -5.51 -13.55 -9.84
N LEU A 129 -4.74 -13.11 -8.85
CA LEU A 129 -3.34 -12.76 -9.07
C LEU A 129 -2.53 -13.98 -9.50
N LYS A 130 -2.80 -15.11 -8.88
CA LYS A 130 -2.07 -16.34 -9.21
C LYS A 130 -2.32 -16.76 -10.66
N SER A 131 -3.52 -16.54 -11.16
CA SER A 131 -3.84 -16.97 -12.50
C SER A 131 -3.18 -16.11 -13.57
N LEU A 132 -2.57 -14.99 -13.18
CA LEU A 132 -1.83 -14.16 -14.13
C LEU A 132 -0.38 -14.60 -14.31
N SER A 133 0.13 -15.46 -13.45
CA SER A 133 1.52 -15.89 -13.55
C SER A 133 1.72 -17.25 -14.21
#